data_df1c8e5522d985314f27d37863a8b08a
#
_entry.id   df1c8e5522d985314f27d37863a8b08a
#
_cell.length_a   1.000
_cell.length_b   1.000
_cell.length_c   1.000
_cell.angle_alpha   90.00
_cell.angle_beta   90.00
_cell.angle_gamma   90.00
#
_symmetry.space_group_name_H-M   'P 1'
#
loop_
_entity.id
_entity.type
_entity.pdbx_description
1 polymer ?
#
loop_
_entity_poly.entity_id
_entity_poly.type
_entity_poly.pdbx_seq_one_letter_code
_entity_poly.pdbx_strand_id
1 'polypeptide(L)'
;MIIVTGATGQLGRLVIASLLKTTPAAQIVAAVRDVAKAADLAAQGVQVRRADYNDAASLDSAFVGATKVLLISSSEVGQRVPQHRAVIEAAARAKVGLFVYTSVLRADSSQLGLAAEHRETEALIRASGLTYCLLRNGWYVENYTAGLGGALAHGALAGAAGEGRIAAAARADYADAAAAVLSSAGPVEQVYELAGDTAFTLADLAAELSRQSGKQVPFHNLPQQEYREMLIGVGLPAPVADLLADSDAAAAKGALDDSGHALSKLIGGPTITLADAVKAAL
;
A
#
# COMPACT_ATOMS: atom_id res chain seq x y z
N MET A 1 -20.36 6.08 9.66
CA MET A 1 -19.17 5.38 10.21
C MET A 1 -18.16 5.18 9.08
N ILE A 2 -16.87 5.26 9.39
CA ILE A 2 -15.77 4.99 8.47
C ILE A 2 -15.31 3.54 8.70
N ILE A 3 -15.37 2.72 7.67
CA ILE A 3 -14.96 1.31 7.76
C ILE A 3 -13.65 1.13 7.02
N VAL A 4 -12.64 0.57 7.70
CA VAL A 4 -11.34 0.23 7.14
C VAL A 4 -11.26 -1.28 7.05
N THR A 5 -11.20 -1.82 5.82
CA THR A 5 -10.98 -3.26 5.61
C THR A 5 -9.48 -3.59 5.67
N GLY A 6 -9.13 -4.85 5.89
CA GLY A 6 -7.72 -5.22 6.06
C GLY A 6 -7.05 -4.50 7.24
N ALA A 7 -7.83 -4.11 8.25
CA ALA A 7 -7.44 -3.21 9.33
C ALA A 7 -6.30 -3.73 10.22
N THR A 8 -6.08 -5.04 10.29
CA THR A 8 -4.94 -5.64 11.01
C THR A 8 -3.65 -5.74 10.20
N GLY A 9 -3.70 -5.40 8.90
CA GLY A 9 -2.52 -5.31 8.05
C GLY A 9 -1.68 -4.06 8.35
N GLN A 10 -0.45 -4.02 7.78
CA GLN A 10 0.49 -2.92 8.01
C GLN A 10 -0.11 -1.55 7.64
N LEU A 11 -0.69 -1.42 6.45
CA LEU A 11 -1.33 -0.18 6.02
C LEU A 11 -2.59 0.13 6.84
N GLY A 12 -3.44 -0.88 7.09
CA GLY A 12 -4.70 -0.70 7.79
C GLY A 12 -4.54 -0.15 9.21
N ARG A 13 -3.55 -0.64 9.95
CA ARG A 13 -3.21 -0.12 11.28
C ARG A 13 -2.78 1.34 11.25
N LEU A 14 -1.96 1.73 10.28
CA LEU A 14 -1.50 3.11 10.10
C LEU A 14 -2.66 4.03 9.70
N VAL A 15 -3.57 3.57 8.82
CA VAL A 15 -4.78 4.33 8.46
C VAL A 15 -5.65 4.59 9.68
N ILE A 16 -5.89 3.57 10.51
CA ILE A 16 -6.68 3.74 11.74
C ILE A 16 -5.98 4.70 12.70
N ALA A 17 -4.67 4.56 12.91
CA ALA A 17 -3.89 5.46 13.74
C ALA A 17 -3.96 6.92 13.25
N SER A 18 -3.93 7.13 11.93
CA SER A 18 -4.09 8.46 11.34
C SER A 18 -5.52 9.00 11.50
N LEU A 19 -6.54 8.19 11.28
CA LEU A 19 -7.94 8.58 11.48
C LEU A 19 -8.22 8.99 12.93
N LEU A 20 -7.64 8.29 13.89
CA LEU A 20 -7.83 8.60 15.33
C LEU A 20 -7.31 9.98 15.73
N LYS A 21 -6.45 10.62 14.93
CA LYS A 21 -5.99 12.00 15.17
C LYS A 21 -7.12 13.02 14.99
N THR A 22 -8.13 12.71 14.17
CA THR A 22 -9.17 13.68 13.76
C THR A 22 -10.60 13.15 13.85
N THR A 23 -10.78 11.84 14.01
CA THR A 23 -12.08 11.17 14.02
C THR A 23 -12.30 10.43 15.33
N PRO A 24 -13.44 10.60 16.02
CA PRO A 24 -13.75 9.85 17.23
C PRO A 24 -13.67 8.32 17.00
N ALA A 25 -13.01 7.60 17.87
CA ALA A 25 -12.80 6.15 17.74
C ALA A 25 -14.11 5.37 17.52
N ALA A 26 -15.21 5.77 18.18
CA ALA A 26 -16.52 5.15 18.01
C ALA A 26 -17.12 5.31 16.60
N GLN A 27 -16.58 6.18 15.75
CA GLN A 27 -16.99 6.35 14.36
C GLN A 27 -16.13 5.55 13.37
N ILE A 28 -15.08 4.87 13.86
CA ILE A 28 -14.16 4.06 13.08
C ILE A 28 -14.47 2.58 13.33
N VAL A 29 -14.51 1.79 12.25
CA VAL A 29 -14.68 0.35 12.28
C VAL A 29 -13.45 -0.31 11.65
N ALA A 30 -12.78 -1.14 12.42
CA ALA A 30 -11.77 -2.07 11.93
C ALA A 30 -12.47 -3.34 11.43
N ALA A 31 -12.57 -3.51 10.13
CA ALA A 31 -13.13 -4.69 9.49
C ALA A 31 -12.02 -5.71 9.24
N VAL A 32 -12.07 -6.87 9.90
CA VAL A 32 -10.97 -7.85 9.99
C VAL A 32 -11.46 -9.28 9.84
N ARG A 33 -10.64 -10.18 9.29
CA ARG A 33 -10.96 -11.61 9.23
C ARG A 33 -10.97 -12.26 10.60
N ASP A 34 -9.99 -11.91 11.44
CA ASP A 34 -9.80 -12.44 12.79
C ASP A 34 -9.88 -11.27 13.79
N VAL A 35 -10.97 -11.24 14.55
CA VAL A 35 -11.23 -10.16 15.51
C VAL A 35 -10.24 -10.17 16.68
N ALA A 36 -9.68 -11.34 17.03
CA ALA A 36 -8.70 -11.42 18.13
C ALA A 36 -7.41 -10.64 17.81
N LYS A 37 -7.02 -10.55 16.53
CA LYS A 37 -5.85 -9.78 16.09
C LYS A 37 -6.03 -8.27 16.11
N ALA A 38 -7.24 -7.79 16.45
CA ALA A 38 -7.58 -6.36 16.53
C ALA A 38 -7.90 -5.92 17.98
N ALA A 39 -7.53 -6.71 18.99
CA ALA A 39 -7.80 -6.39 20.39
C ALA A 39 -7.18 -5.05 20.83
N ASP A 40 -6.03 -4.71 20.31
CA ASP A 40 -5.35 -3.44 20.54
C ASP A 40 -6.12 -2.24 19.93
N LEU A 41 -6.77 -2.41 18.79
CA LEU A 41 -7.64 -1.40 18.18
C LEU A 41 -8.93 -1.23 18.99
N ALA A 42 -9.51 -2.34 19.46
CA ALA A 42 -10.68 -2.31 20.36
C ALA A 42 -10.36 -1.58 21.68
N ALA A 43 -9.16 -1.78 22.23
CA ALA A 43 -8.72 -1.09 23.45
C ALA A 43 -8.61 0.44 23.25
N GLN A 44 -8.44 0.92 22.01
CA GLN A 44 -8.46 2.34 21.65
C GLN A 44 -9.88 2.88 21.39
N GLY A 45 -10.93 2.06 21.59
CA GLY A 45 -12.32 2.44 21.39
C GLY A 45 -12.80 2.31 19.93
N VAL A 46 -11.98 1.76 19.02
CA VAL A 46 -12.37 1.46 17.65
C VAL A 46 -13.30 0.25 17.64
N GLN A 47 -14.38 0.32 16.86
CA GLN A 47 -15.27 -0.83 16.70
C GLN A 47 -14.58 -1.90 15.87
N VAL A 48 -14.60 -3.15 16.33
CA VAL A 48 -14.05 -4.28 15.57
C VAL A 48 -15.20 -5.14 15.06
N ARG A 49 -15.21 -5.40 13.73
CA ARG A 49 -16.23 -6.25 13.11
C ARG A 49 -15.55 -7.32 12.25
N ARG A 50 -16.09 -8.53 12.29
CA ARG A 50 -15.62 -9.59 11.39
C ARG A 50 -16.02 -9.26 9.95
N ALA A 51 -15.06 -9.32 9.03
CA ALA A 51 -15.23 -9.11 7.60
C ALA A 51 -14.21 -9.98 6.85
N ASP A 52 -14.70 -11.02 6.23
CA ASP A 52 -13.93 -11.91 5.38
C ASP A 52 -14.34 -11.68 3.92
N TYR A 53 -13.40 -11.39 3.04
CA TYR A 53 -13.70 -11.14 1.63
C TYR A 53 -14.28 -12.36 0.91
N ASN A 54 -14.10 -13.55 1.47
CA ASN A 54 -14.69 -14.79 0.97
C ASN A 54 -16.06 -15.12 1.60
N ASP A 55 -16.56 -14.28 2.52
CA ASP A 55 -17.82 -14.48 3.25
C ASP A 55 -18.71 -13.24 3.12
N ALA A 56 -19.61 -13.26 2.12
CA ALA A 56 -20.48 -12.14 1.80
C ALA A 56 -21.38 -11.73 2.99
N ALA A 57 -21.85 -12.69 3.80
CA ALA A 57 -22.68 -12.39 4.96
C ALA A 57 -21.92 -11.61 6.04
N SER A 58 -20.63 -11.92 6.22
CA SER A 58 -19.76 -11.17 7.13
C SER A 58 -19.53 -9.74 6.65
N LEU A 59 -19.40 -9.53 5.34
CA LEU A 59 -19.25 -8.19 4.75
C LEU A 59 -20.54 -7.37 4.91
N ASP A 60 -21.71 -7.95 4.65
CA ASP A 60 -22.99 -7.27 4.85
C ASP A 60 -23.17 -6.83 6.30
N SER A 61 -22.86 -7.70 7.25
CA SER A 61 -22.89 -7.37 8.69
C SER A 61 -21.88 -6.28 9.07
N ALA A 62 -20.67 -6.38 8.54
CA ALA A 62 -19.61 -5.42 8.86
C ALA A 62 -19.93 -4.00 8.34
N PHE A 63 -20.68 -3.87 7.23
CA PHE A 63 -20.96 -2.60 6.58
C PHE A 63 -22.26 -1.92 7.05
N VAL A 64 -22.95 -2.49 8.02
CA VAL A 64 -24.13 -1.83 8.63
C VAL A 64 -23.75 -0.45 9.18
N GLY A 65 -24.44 0.60 8.69
CA GLY A 65 -24.22 2.00 9.08
C GLY A 65 -22.94 2.63 8.50
N ALA A 66 -22.33 2.01 7.51
CA ALA A 66 -21.19 2.56 6.79
C ALA A 66 -21.60 3.82 6.02
N THR A 67 -20.86 4.92 6.21
CA THR A 67 -20.94 6.12 5.37
C THR A 67 -19.78 6.18 4.39
N LYS A 68 -18.61 5.68 4.83
CA LYS A 68 -17.39 5.57 4.00
C LYS A 68 -16.74 4.21 4.22
N VAL A 69 -16.22 3.62 3.17
CA VAL A 69 -15.49 2.34 3.21
C VAL A 69 -14.14 2.52 2.51
N LEU A 70 -13.07 2.09 3.17
CA LEU A 70 -11.77 1.88 2.54
C LEU A 70 -11.57 0.39 2.25
N LEU A 71 -11.50 0.03 0.99
CA LEU A 71 -11.01 -1.26 0.55
C LEU A 71 -9.49 -1.19 0.42
N ILE A 72 -8.77 -1.75 1.39
CA ILE A 72 -7.35 -2.04 1.23
C ILE A 72 -7.21 -3.30 0.39
N SER A 73 -6.42 -3.22 -0.68
CA SER A 73 -6.24 -4.32 -1.62
C SER A 73 -5.73 -5.59 -0.92
N SER A 74 -6.33 -6.73 -1.30
CA SER A 74 -5.91 -8.05 -0.77
C SER A 74 -4.46 -8.36 -1.15
N SER A 75 -3.73 -9.02 -0.26
CA SER A 75 -2.39 -9.56 -0.54
C SER A 75 -2.42 -10.91 -1.27
N GLU A 76 -3.60 -11.50 -1.47
CA GLU A 76 -3.77 -12.80 -2.10
C GLU A 76 -3.81 -12.63 -3.63
N VAL A 77 -2.63 -12.51 -4.27
CA VAL A 77 -2.49 -12.40 -5.72
C VAL A 77 -3.17 -13.59 -6.40
N GLY A 78 -3.93 -13.33 -7.47
CA GLY A 78 -4.77 -14.33 -8.14
C GLY A 78 -6.17 -14.50 -7.53
N GLN A 79 -6.41 -14.02 -6.31
CA GLN A 79 -7.71 -14.03 -5.64
C GLN A 79 -8.30 -12.63 -5.43
N ARG A 80 -7.55 -11.58 -5.75
CA ARG A 80 -7.96 -10.19 -5.51
C ARG A 80 -9.28 -9.84 -6.16
N VAL A 81 -9.45 -10.15 -7.43
CA VAL A 81 -10.62 -9.72 -8.19
C VAL A 81 -11.92 -10.28 -7.61
N PRO A 82 -12.10 -11.60 -7.37
CA PRO A 82 -13.31 -12.10 -6.72
C PRO A 82 -13.50 -11.56 -5.31
N GLN A 83 -12.45 -11.43 -4.51
CA GLN A 83 -12.51 -10.88 -3.17
C GLN A 83 -12.94 -9.40 -3.17
N HIS A 84 -12.34 -8.59 -4.03
CA HIS A 84 -12.69 -7.17 -4.15
C HIS A 84 -14.12 -6.99 -4.69
N ARG A 85 -14.57 -7.82 -5.61
CA ARG A 85 -15.96 -7.81 -6.10
C ARG A 85 -16.94 -8.00 -4.95
N ALA A 86 -16.72 -8.96 -4.07
CA ALA A 86 -17.59 -9.21 -2.91
C ALA A 86 -17.68 -7.97 -2.00
N VAL A 87 -16.56 -7.30 -1.74
CA VAL A 87 -16.52 -6.06 -0.94
C VAL A 87 -17.26 -4.92 -1.63
N ILE A 88 -17.06 -4.72 -2.94
CA ILE A 88 -17.73 -3.68 -3.73
C ILE A 88 -19.24 -3.88 -3.73
N GLU A 89 -19.70 -5.11 -3.95
CA GLU A 89 -21.11 -5.48 -3.93
C GLU A 89 -21.74 -5.26 -2.55
N ALA A 90 -21.06 -5.63 -1.48
CA ALA A 90 -21.53 -5.39 -0.10
C ALA A 90 -21.63 -3.88 0.19
N ALA A 91 -20.65 -3.07 -0.25
CA ALA A 91 -20.68 -1.62 -0.11
C ALA A 91 -21.85 -1.00 -0.90
N ALA A 92 -22.14 -1.50 -2.11
CA ALA A 92 -23.27 -1.06 -2.91
C ALA A 92 -24.61 -1.41 -2.23
N ARG A 93 -24.77 -2.63 -1.68
CA ARG A 93 -25.97 -3.00 -0.90
C ARG A 93 -26.14 -2.12 0.34
N ALA A 94 -25.05 -1.79 1.02
CA ALA A 94 -25.05 -0.89 2.18
C ALA A 94 -25.26 0.59 1.81
N LYS A 95 -25.31 0.94 0.52
CA LYS A 95 -25.46 2.32 0.00
C LYS A 95 -24.42 3.27 0.58
N VAL A 96 -23.16 2.85 0.56
CA VAL A 96 -22.04 3.63 1.06
C VAL A 96 -21.90 4.95 0.29
N GLY A 97 -21.74 6.06 1.02
CA GLY A 97 -21.64 7.41 0.42
C GLY A 97 -20.30 7.68 -0.27
N LEU A 98 -19.20 7.05 0.19
CA LEU A 98 -17.89 7.11 -0.47
C LEU A 98 -17.16 5.78 -0.33
N PHE A 99 -16.77 5.20 -1.46
CA PHE A 99 -15.95 4.00 -1.53
C PHE A 99 -14.52 4.36 -1.95
N VAL A 100 -13.56 4.11 -1.09
CA VAL A 100 -12.14 4.40 -1.33
C VAL A 100 -11.39 3.08 -1.55
N TYR A 101 -10.52 3.04 -2.56
CA TYR A 101 -9.76 1.84 -2.90
C TYR A 101 -8.27 2.13 -3.02
N THR A 102 -7.43 1.30 -2.39
CA THR A 102 -5.98 1.35 -2.59
C THR A 102 -5.60 0.60 -3.86
N SER A 103 -5.45 1.34 -4.95
CA SER A 103 -4.98 0.85 -6.24
C SER A 103 -3.46 1.00 -6.38
N VAL A 104 -2.93 0.91 -7.58
CA VAL A 104 -1.52 1.07 -7.89
C VAL A 104 -1.30 2.25 -8.84
N LEU A 105 -0.16 2.93 -8.68
CA LEU A 105 0.25 4.06 -9.51
C LEU A 105 0.08 3.76 -11.01
N ARG A 106 -0.61 4.67 -11.72
CA ARG A 106 -0.89 4.54 -13.16
C ARG A 106 -1.49 3.19 -13.55
N ALA A 107 -2.43 2.66 -12.75
CA ALA A 107 -3.01 1.33 -12.93
C ALA A 107 -3.43 1.02 -14.37
N ASP A 108 -3.94 2.01 -15.11
CA ASP A 108 -4.40 1.90 -16.51
C ASP A 108 -3.26 1.62 -17.50
N SER A 109 -2.05 2.12 -17.27
CA SER A 109 -0.89 1.99 -18.17
C SER A 109 0.32 1.29 -17.56
N SER A 110 0.29 1.00 -16.24
CA SER A 110 1.42 0.40 -15.53
C SER A 110 1.82 -0.97 -16.08
N GLN A 111 3.13 -1.18 -16.21
CA GLN A 111 3.74 -2.45 -16.63
C GLN A 111 4.01 -3.41 -15.45
N LEU A 112 3.69 -3.03 -14.21
CA LEU A 112 3.75 -3.92 -13.06
C LEU A 112 2.79 -5.10 -13.25
N GLY A 113 3.24 -6.32 -13.04
CA GLY A 113 2.41 -7.52 -13.17
C GLY A 113 1.15 -7.47 -12.31
N LEU A 114 1.26 -6.90 -11.09
CA LEU A 114 0.12 -6.74 -10.18
C LEU A 114 -0.94 -5.73 -10.66
N ALA A 115 -0.62 -4.86 -11.64
CA ALA A 115 -1.54 -3.83 -12.12
C ALA A 115 -2.78 -4.39 -12.83
N ALA A 116 -2.71 -5.61 -13.38
CA ALA A 116 -3.85 -6.24 -14.06
C ALA A 116 -5.06 -6.40 -13.12
N GLU A 117 -4.86 -6.97 -11.94
CA GLU A 117 -5.94 -7.15 -10.94
C GLU A 117 -6.45 -5.80 -10.38
N HIS A 118 -5.58 -4.79 -10.31
CA HIS A 118 -5.99 -3.44 -9.94
C HIS A 118 -6.87 -2.80 -11.01
N ARG A 119 -6.54 -2.93 -12.31
CA ARG A 119 -7.37 -2.45 -13.42
C ARG A 119 -8.76 -3.10 -13.41
N GLU A 120 -8.83 -4.41 -13.22
CA GLU A 120 -10.12 -5.12 -13.13
C GLU A 120 -10.93 -4.64 -11.93
N THR A 121 -10.29 -4.45 -10.77
CA THR A 121 -10.97 -3.92 -9.58
C THR A 121 -11.47 -2.49 -9.80
N GLU A 122 -10.67 -1.61 -10.41
CA GLU A 122 -11.10 -0.25 -10.75
C GLU A 122 -12.29 -0.26 -11.72
N ALA A 123 -12.30 -1.18 -12.70
CA ALA A 123 -13.43 -1.34 -13.60
C ALA A 123 -14.72 -1.77 -12.87
N LEU A 124 -14.61 -2.71 -11.92
CA LEU A 124 -15.73 -3.11 -11.06
C LEU A 124 -16.26 -1.95 -10.22
N ILE A 125 -15.37 -1.14 -9.64
CA ILE A 125 -15.75 0.04 -8.85
C ILE A 125 -16.48 1.05 -9.73
N ARG A 126 -15.96 1.37 -10.91
CA ARG A 126 -16.62 2.30 -11.84
C ARG A 126 -18.01 1.82 -12.30
N ALA A 127 -18.17 0.51 -12.45
CA ALA A 127 -19.45 -0.10 -12.85
C ALA A 127 -20.45 -0.24 -11.68
N SER A 128 -20.03 -0.09 -10.44
CA SER A 128 -20.86 -0.35 -9.25
C SER A 128 -21.93 0.70 -8.95
N GLY A 129 -21.82 1.90 -9.54
CA GLY A 129 -22.68 3.05 -9.22
C GLY A 129 -22.33 3.75 -7.90
N LEU A 130 -21.31 3.32 -7.18
CA LEU A 130 -20.83 3.98 -5.97
C LEU A 130 -20.11 5.30 -6.30
N THR A 131 -20.26 6.30 -5.44
CA THR A 131 -19.30 7.41 -5.41
C THR A 131 -17.98 6.86 -4.90
N TYR A 132 -16.89 7.07 -5.64
CA TYR A 132 -15.61 6.44 -5.34
C TYR A 132 -14.43 7.39 -5.40
N CYS A 133 -13.34 6.96 -4.75
CA CYS A 133 -12.02 7.54 -4.86
C CYS A 133 -10.96 6.42 -4.98
N LEU A 134 -10.13 6.50 -6.00
CA LEU A 134 -9.02 5.57 -6.24
C LEU A 134 -7.73 6.20 -5.73
N LEU A 135 -7.13 5.62 -4.72
CA LEU A 135 -5.80 5.96 -4.23
C LEU A 135 -4.81 5.05 -4.95
N ARG A 136 -4.27 5.52 -6.05
CA ARG A 136 -3.26 4.82 -6.85
C ARG A 136 -1.90 4.99 -6.20
N ASN A 137 -1.65 4.18 -5.17
CA ASN A 137 -0.42 4.21 -4.41
C ASN A 137 0.75 3.75 -5.29
N GLY A 138 1.86 4.48 -5.21
CA GLY A 138 3.14 4.08 -5.79
C GLY A 138 3.74 2.88 -5.03
N TRP A 139 5.01 2.96 -4.73
CA TRP A 139 5.70 1.85 -4.06
C TRP A 139 6.03 2.18 -2.62
N TYR A 140 6.01 1.18 -1.75
CA TYR A 140 6.36 1.38 -0.34
C TYR A 140 7.88 1.33 -0.17
N VAL A 141 8.47 2.34 0.47
CA VAL A 141 9.91 2.36 0.77
C VAL A 141 10.30 1.18 1.66
N GLU A 142 9.40 0.69 2.49
CA GLU A 142 9.62 -0.48 3.35
C GLU A 142 9.82 -1.78 2.56
N ASN A 143 9.41 -1.86 1.30
CA ASN A 143 9.72 -3.01 0.45
C ASN A 143 11.23 -3.16 0.21
N TYR A 144 11.97 -2.06 0.28
CA TYR A 144 13.42 -2.03 0.17
C TYR A 144 14.11 -2.01 1.54
N THR A 145 13.61 -1.20 2.47
CA THR A 145 14.28 -1.04 3.78
C THR A 145 14.17 -2.29 4.65
N ALA A 146 13.17 -3.13 4.46
CA ALA A 146 13.07 -4.42 5.17
C ALA A 146 14.24 -5.37 4.91
N GLY A 147 14.93 -5.23 3.77
CA GLY A 147 16.10 -6.04 3.39
C GLY A 147 17.46 -5.50 3.85
N LEU A 148 17.53 -4.29 4.46
CA LEU A 148 18.80 -3.62 4.74
C LEU A 148 19.68 -4.38 5.73
N GLY A 149 19.09 -5.07 6.71
CA GLY A 149 19.84 -5.91 7.63
C GLY A 149 20.58 -7.06 6.91
N GLY A 150 19.94 -7.66 5.90
CA GLY A 150 20.57 -8.65 5.03
C GLY A 150 21.69 -8.04 4.17
N ALA A 151 21.46 -6.86 3.57
CA ALA A 151 22.47 -6.16 2.80
C ALA A 151 23.72 -5.84 3.65
N LEU A 152 23.54 -5.42 4.90
CA LEU A 152 24.64 -5.19 5.84
C LEU A 152 25.40 -6.45 6.24
N ALA A 153 24.69 -7.58 6.35
CA ALA A 153 25.30 -8.87 6.71
C ALA A 153 26.09 -9.46 5.55
N HIS A 154 25.60 -9.31 4.31
CA HIS A 154 26.25 -9.82 3.09
C HIS A 154 27.23 -8.84 2.45
N GLY A 155 27.25 -7.57 2.90
CA GLY A 155 28.15 -6.53 2.42
C GLY A 155 27.78 -5.95 1.04
N ALA A 156 26.55 -6.20 0.54
CA ALA A 156 26.06 -5.66 -0.72
C ALA A 156 24.53 -5.58 -0.75
N LEU A 157 24.00 -4.60 -1.49
CA LEU A 157 22.59 -4.52 -1.88
C LEU A 157 22.45 -5.07 -3.30
N ALA A 158 21.52 -5.99 -3.53
CA ALA A 158 21.20 -6.49 -4.85
C ALA A 158 19.79 -6.07 -5.28
N GLY A 159 19.58 -5.93 -6.59
CA GLY A 159 18.28 -5.63 -7.19
C GLY A 159 18.34 -5.72 -8.71
N ALA A 160 17.22 -5.53 -9.38
CA ALA A 160 17.10 -5.63 -10.84
C ALA A 160 16.56 -4.34 -11.50
N ALA A 161 16.52 -3.21 -10.76
CA ALA A 161 15.97 -1.95 -11.26
C ALA A 161 16.98 -1.10 -12.07
N GLY A 162 18.25 -1.48 -12.15
CA GLY A 162 19.26 -0.71 -12.88
C GLY A 162 19.32 0.74 -12.41
N GLU A 163 19.21 1.67 -13.35
CA GLU A 163 19.13 3.12 -13.11
C GLU A 163 17.68 3.61 -12.94
N GLY A 164 16.72 2.69 -12.80
CA GLY A 164 15.30 3.00 -12.63
C GLY A 164 15.05 3.88 -11.42
N ARG A 165 14.27 4.93 -11.63
CA ARG A 165 13.88 5.85 -10.55
C ARG A 165 12.63 5.35 -9.86
N ILE A 166 12.64 5.41 -8.55
CA ILE A 166 11.59 4.86 -7.69
C ILE A 166 11.11 5.98 -6.77
N ALA A 167 9.92 6.53 -7.05
CA ALA A 167 9.26 7.53 -6.22
C ALA A 167 8.48 6.84 -5.08
N ALA A 168 9.18 6.01 -4.28
CA ALA A 168 8.56 5.35 -3.14
C ALA A 168 8.29 6.33 -2.01
N ALA A 169 7.22 6.06 -1.25
CA ALA A 169 6.91 6.75 -0.01
C ALA A 169 6.71 5.74 1.13
N ALA A 170 6.73 6.19 2.36
CA ALA A 170 6.45 5.34 3.50
C ALA A 170 4.97 4.94 3.53
N ARG A 171 4.67 3.75 4.05
CA ARG A 171 3.27 3.34 4.29
C ARG A 171 2.51 4.33 5.15
N ALA A 172 3.21 5.03 6.03
CA ALA A 172 2.62 6.08 6.87
C ALA A 172 2.08 7.24 6.04
N ASP A 173 2.80 7.69 5.00
CA ASP A 173 2.36 8.78 4.12
C ASP A 173 1.10 8.37 3.34
N TYR A 174 1.05 7.15 2.82
CA TYR A 174 -0.15 6.62 2.15
C TYR A 174 -1.32 6.44 3.11
N ALA A 175 -1.04 6.09 4.36
CA ALA A 175 -2.07 5.98 5.40
C ALA A 175 -2.65 7.36 5.76
N ASP A 176 -1.80 8.38 5.87
CA ASP A 176 -2.23 9.75 6.11
C ASP A 176 -3.06 10.29 4.93
N ALA A 177 -2.69 9.95 3.68
CA ALA A 177 -3.49 10.27 2.49
C ALA A 177 -4.87 9.61 2.50
N ALA A 178 -4.93 8.31 2.83
CA ALA A 178 -6.20 7.60 2.96
C ALA A 178 -7.08 8.20 4.07
N ALA A 179 -6.47 8.56 5.21
CA ALA A 179 -7.18 9.19 6.32
C ALA A 179 -7.69 10.60 5.93
N ALA A 180 -6.90 11.40 5.20
CA ALA A 180 -7.32 12.71 4.70
C ALA A 180 -8.56 12.61 3.81
N VAL A 181 -8.59 11.66 2.86
CA VAL A 181 -9.76 11.40 2.00
C VAL A 181 -10.96 10.94 2.83
N LEU A 182 -10.76 10.01 3.76
CA LEU A 182 -11.83 9.45 4.57
C LEU A 182 -12.41 10.46 5.58
N SER A 183 -11.62 11.38 6.10
CA SER A 183 -12.08 12.41 7.03
C SER A 183 -12.60 13.68 6.34
N SER A 184 -12.38 13.84 5.02
CA SER A 184 -12.87 15.01 4.28
C SER A 184 -14.38 15.14 4.39
N ALA A 185 -14.86 16.35 4.69
CA ALA A 185 -16.28 16.71 4.64
C ALA A 185 -16.72 17.21 3.25
N GLY A 186 -15.76 17.55 2.38
CA GLY A 186 -15.99 18.05 1.04
C GLY A 186 -15.81 17.00 -0.05
N PRO A 187 -15.94 17.40 -1.32
CA PRO A 187 -15.66 16.55 -2.45
C PRO A 187 -14.18 16.14 -2.46
N VAL A 188 -13.94 14.94 -2.95
CA VAL A 188 -12.58 14.41 -3.17
C VAL A 188 -12.41 14.09 -4.65
N GLU A 189 -11.17 14.08 -5.11
CA GLU A 189 -10.86 13.64 -6.48
C GLU A 189 -11.22 12.17 -6.66
N GLN A 190 -11.65 11.81 -7.86
CA GLN A 190 -11.94 10.40 -8.17
C GLN A 190 -10.69 9.53 -8.24
N VAL A 191 -9.55 10.13 -8.60
CA VAL A 191 -8.28 9.43 -8.72
C VAL A 191 -7.15 10.31 -8.18
N TYR A 192 -6.35 9.76 -7.29
CA TYR A 192 -5.08 10.33 -6.86
C TYR A 192 -3.95 9.41 -7.30
N GLU A 193 -2.99 9.94 -8.07
CA GLU A 193 -1.71 9.25 -8.33
C GLU A 193 -0.74 9.64 -7.22
N LEU A 194 -0.45 8.71 -6.33
CA LEU A 194 0.27 8.97 -5.07
C LEU A 194 1.66 8.35 -5.10
N ALA A 195 2.69 9.18 -4.96
CA ALA A 195 4.09 8.76 -4.93
C ALA A 195 4.91 9.68 -4.02
N GLY A 196 6.11 9.26 -3.65
CA GLY A 196 7.04 10.04 -2.86
C GLY A 196 7.56 11.26 -3.61
N ASP A 197 7.87 12.33 -2.88
CA ASP A 197 8.32 13.60 -3.48
C ASP A 197 9.67 13.51 -4.17
N THR A 198 10.53 12.60 -3.74
CA THR A 198 11.88 12.43 -4.29
C THR A 198 12.10 10.99 -4.72
N ALA A 199 12.22 10.77 -6.02
CA ALA A 199 12.57 9.46 -6.54
C ALA A 199 14.08 9.18 -6.33
N PHE A 200 14.39 7.94 -6.02
CA PHE A 200 15.75 7.43 -5.82
C PHE A 200 16.02 6.20 -6.70
N THR A 201 17.30 5.88 -6.91
CA THR A 201 17.74 4.62 -7.50
C THR A 201 18.14 3.62 -6.40
N LEU A 202 18.28 2.34 -6.73
CA LEU A 202 18.81 1.37 -5.76
C LEU A 202 20.28 1.65 -5.41
N ALA A 203 21.03 2.32 -6.30
CA ALA A 203 22.38 2.82 -6.00
C ALA A 203 22.34 3.94 -4.95
N ASP A 204 21.36 4.86 -5.01
CA ASP A 204 21.17 5.89 -3.97
C ASP A 204 20.81 5.27 -2.62
N LEU A 205 19.97 4.23 -2.61
CA LEU A 205 19.65 3.49 -1.39
C LEU A 205 20.89 2.82 -0.78
N ALA A 206 21.73 2.18 -1.60
CA ALA A 206 22.97 1.56 -1.14
C ALA A 206 23.99 2.60 -0.62
N ALA A 207 24.08 3.76 -1.27
CA ALA A 207 24.92 4.87 -0.81
C ALA A 207 24.43 5.43 0.53
N GLU A 208 23.12 5.61 0.69
CA GLU A 208 22.54 6.11 1.94
C GLU A 208 22.69 5.08 3.08
N LEU A 209 22.50 3.79 2.80
CA LEU A 209 22.78 2.73 3.76
C LEU A 209 24.25 2.72 4.20
N SER A 210 25.17 2.86 3.23
CA SER A 210 26.61 2.93 3.52
C SER A 210 26.95 4.14 4.42
N ARG A 211 26.38 5.29 4.10
CA ARG A 211 26.59 6.54 4.86
C ARG A 211 26.11 6.41 6.30
N GLN A 212 24.93 5.83 6.54
CA GLN A 212 24.35 5.75 7.88
C GLN A 212 24.94 4.63 8.71
N SER A 213 25.25 3.48 8.10
CA SER A 213 25.82 2.33 8.80
C SER A 213 27.33 2.42 9.05
N GLY A 214 28.04 3.31 8.34
CA GLY A 214 29.50 3.38 8.34
C GLY A 214 30.19 2.20 7.66
N LYS A 215 29.45 1.33 6.96
CA LYS A 215 29.98 0.19 6.21
C LYS A 215 29.86 0.45 4.71
N GLN A 216 30.80 -0.05 3.92
CA GLN A 216 30.63 -0.05 2.45
C GLN A 216 29.60 -1.12 2.05
N VAL A 217 28.53 -0.70 1.35
CA VAL A 217 27.49 -1.56 0.80
C VAL A 217 27.26 -1.17 -0.65
N PRO A 218 28.01 -1.74 -1.61
CA PRO A 218 27.81 -1.47 -3.03
C PRO A 218 26.45 -2.01 -3.51
N PHE A 219 25.91 -1.40 -4.56
CA PHE A 219 24.74 -1.92 -5.27
C PHE A 219 25.20 -2.85 -6.39
N HIS A 220 24.62 -4.03 -6.46
CA HIS A 220 24.78 -5.00 -7.55
C HIS A 220 23.48 -5.11 -8.34
N ASN A 221 23.50 -4.58 -9.56
CA ASN A 221 22.38 -4.77 -10.48
C ASN A 221 22.48 -6.15 -11.13
N LEU A 222 21.42 -6.94 -10.96
CA LEU A 222 21.30 -8.30 -11.50
C LEU A 222 20.26 -8.34 -12.63
N PRO A 223 20.38 -9.26 -13.58
CA PRO A 223 19.26 -9.64 -14.43
C PRO A 223 18.05 -10.08 -13.59
N GLN A 224 16.84 -9.79 -14.04
CA GLN A 224 15.60 -10.09 -13.32
C GLN A 224 15.54 -11.53 -12.79
N GLN A 225 15.92 -12.50 -13.64
CA GLN A 225 15.87 -13.92 -13.28
C GLN A 225 16.89 -14.27 -12.18
N GLU A 226 18.11 -13.73 -12.26
CA GLU A 226 19.13 -13.95 -11.24
C GLU A 226 18.76 -13.33 -9.90
N TYR A 227 18.14 -12.13 -9.93
CA TYR A 227 17.63 -11.48 -8.72
C TYR A 227 16.51 -12.31 -8.08
N ARG A 228 15.57 -12.84 -8.88
CA ARG A 228 14.54 -13.76 -8.43
C ARG A 228 15.15 -15.00 -7.73
N GLU A 229 16.12 -15.64 -8.37
CA GLU A 229 16.78 -16.83 -7.84
C GLU A 229 17.52 -16.54 -6.53
N MET A 230 18.19 -15.39 -6.46
CA MET A 230 18.83 -14.92 -5.23
C MET A 230 17.80 -14.75 -4.09
N LEU A 231 16.66 -14.10 -4.37
CA LEU A 231 15.59 -13.91 -3.37
C LEU A 231 15.04 -15.24 -2.83
N ILE A 232 14.87 -16.24 -3.70
CA ILE A 232 14.49 -17.60 -3.29
C ILE A 232 15.61 -18.23 -2.45
N GLY A 233 16.86 -18.04 -2.86
CA GLY A 233 18.03 -18.58 -2.16
C GLY A 233 18.20 -18.04 -0.73
N VAL A 234 17.76 -16.81 -0.47
CA VAL A 234 17.73 -16.21 0.88
C VAL A 234 16.44 -16.52 1.64
N GLY A 235 15.58 -17.41 1.11
CA GLY A 235 14.42 -17.96 1.82
C GLY A 235 13.09 -17.26 1.56
N LEU A 236 12.99 -16.36 0.57
CA LEU A 236 11.70 -15.78 0.23
C LEU A 236 10.83 -16.81 -0.52
N PRO A 237 9.51 -16.87 -0.24
CA PRO A 237 8.58 -17.67 -1.04
C PRO A 237 8.60 -17.25 -2.52
N ALA A 238 8.54 -18.22 -3.43
CA ALA A 238 8.64 -17.96 -4.87
C ALA A 238 7.67 -16.89 -5.37
N PRO A 239 6.38 -16.83 -4.98
CA PRO A 239 5.48 -15.75 -5.41
C PRO A 239 5.92 -14.35 -4.96
N VAL A 240 6.59 -14.24 -3.81
CA VAL A 240 7.13 -12.96 -3.31
C VAL A 240 8.37 -12.56 -4.10
N ALA A 241 9.27 -13.53 -4.38
CA ALA A 241 10.45 -13.30 -5.21
C ALA A 241 10.06 -12.89 -6.65
N ASP A 242 9.04 -13.54 -7.22
CA ASP A 242 8.49 -13.18 -8.53
C ASP A 242 7.98 -11.73 -8.54
N LEU A 243 7.19 -11.35 -7.53
CA LEU A 243 6.64 -9.99 -7.40
C LEU A 243 7.74 -8.93 -7.30
N LEU A 244 8.76 -9.17 -6.47
CA LEU A 244 9.84 -8.19 -6.27
C LEU A 244 10.71 -8.06 -7.52
N ALA A 245 11.08 -9.17 -8.15
CA ALA A 245 11.88 -9.15 -9.37
C ALA A 245 11.13 -8.51 -10.56
N ASP A 246 9.83 -8.77 -10.70
CA ASP A 246 8.98 -8.11 -11.69
C ASP A 246 8.88 -6.59 -11.44
N SER A 247 8.71 -6.20 -10.18
CA SER A 247 8.60 -4.80 -9.80
C SER A 247 9.89 -4.02 -10.07
N ASP A 248 11.04 -4.60 -9.79
CA ASP A 248 12.34 -3.99 -10.11
C ASP A 248 12.54 -3.86 -11.62
N ALA A 249 12.22 -4.92 -12.39
CA ALA A 249 12.31 -4.88 -13.85
C ALA A 249 11.34 -3.85 -14.47
N ALA A 250 10.18 -3.64 -13.86
CA ALA A 250 9.25 -2.58 -14.26
C ALA A 250 9.76 -1.19 -13.84
N ALA A 251 10.38 -1.05 -12.68
CA ALA A 251 11.02 0.18 -12.22
C ALA A 251 12.16 0.62 -13.17
N ALA A 252 12.96 -0.34 -13.67
CA ALA A 252 13.97 -0.08 -14.71
C ALA A 252 13.40 0.58 -15.98
N LYS A 253 12.09 0.42 -16.23
CA LYS A 253 11.36 1.00 -17.36
C LYS A 253 10.52 2.22 -16.97
N GLY A 254 10.73 2.78 -15.79
CA GLY A 254 10.05 3.97 -15.29
C GLY A 254 8.64 3.74 -14.69
N ALA A 255 8.25 2.48 -14.43
CA ALA A 255 6.92 2.20 -13.89
C ALA A 255 6.67 2.79 -12.49
N LEU A 256 7.73 3.06 -11.73
CA LEU A 256 7.67 3.60 -10.36
C LEU A 256 8.18 5.04 -10.24
N ASP A 257 8.52 5.70 -11.36
CA ASP A 257 8.93 7.11 -11.34
C ASP A 257 7.69 8.01 -11.39
N ASP A 258 7.67 9.04 -10.54
CA ASP A 258 6.62 10.07 -10.53
C ASP A 258 7.18 11.37 -9.96
N SER A 259 6.62 12.51 -10.40
CA SER A 259 6.99 13.85 -9.96
C SER A 259 5.79 14.75 -9.69
N GLY A 260 4.60 14.16 -9.52
CA GLY A 260 3.34 14.90 -9.41
C GLY A 260 3.10 15.58 -8.05
N HIS A 261 3.79 15.14 -6.99
CA HIS A 261 3.63 15.64 -5.61
C HIS A 261 2.19 15.64 -5.09
N ALA A 262 1.34 14.75 -5.62
CA ALA A 262 -0.05 14.66 -5.18
C ALA A 262 -0.17 14.13 -3.74
N LEU A 263 0.75 13.24 -3.34
CA LEU A 263 0.77 12.70 -1.99
C LEU A 263 1.06 13.78 -0.95
N SER A 264 2.15 14.53 -1.10
CA SER A 264 2.53 15.60 -0.17
C SER A 264 1.49 16.73 -0.12
N LYS A 265 0.86 17.06 -1.25
CA LYS A 265 -0.27 18.01 -1.29
C LYS A 265 -1.47 17.51 -0.49
N LEU A 266 -1.80 16.21 -0.61
CA LEU A 266 -2.95 15.61 0.06
C LEU A 266 -2.75 15.48 1.58
N ILE A 267 -1.53 15.15 2.03
CA ILE A 267 -1.20 15.02 3.46
C ILE A 267 -0.81 16.36 4.12
N GLY A 268 -0.63 17.43 3.33
CA GLY A 268 -0.32 18.76 3.82
C GLY A 268 1.14 18.95 4.28
N GLY A 269 2.08 18.12 3.80
CA GLY A 269 3.49 18.18 4.15
C GLY A 269 4.34 17.26 3.26
N PRO A 270 5.68 17.34 3.34
CA PRO A 270 6.56 16.50 2.56
C PRO A 270 6.42 15.03 2.96
N THR A 271 6.66 14.14 1.99
CA THR A 271 6.75 12.70 2.26
C THR A 271 8.04 12.35 3.02
N ILE A 272 8.01 11.24 3.76
CA ILE A 272 9.19 10.72 4.48
C ILE A 272 10.33 10.50 3.49
N THR A 273 11.51 11.06 3.80
CA THR A 273 12.67 10.98 2.91
C THR A 273 13.31 9.59 2.92
N LEU A 274 14.08 9.26 1.87
CA LEU A 274 14.88 8.03 1.84
C LEU A 274 15.81 7.94 3.06
N ALA A 275 16.44 9.06 3.45
CA ALA A 275 17.34 9.12 4.60
C ALA A 275 16.62 8.76 5.91
N ASP A 276 15.41 9.30 6.11
CA ASP A 276 14.62 9.00 7.32
C ASP A 276 14.12 7.56 7.33
N ALA A 277 13.73 7.04 6.15
CA ALA A 277 13.31 5.65 6.01
C ALA A 277 14.44 4.65 6.28
N VAL A 278 15.65 4.92 5.79
CA VAL A 278 16.86 4.11 6.09
C VAL A 278 17.17 4.18 7.57
N LYS A 279 17.16 5.39 8.17
CA LYS A 279 17.39 5.60 9.60
C LYS A 279 16.42 4.81 10.48
N ALA A 280 15.16 4.77 10.11
CA ALA A 280 14.14 4.05 10.86
C ALA A 280 14.27 2.51 10.77
N ALA A 281 15.01 2.02 9.77
CA ALA A 281 15.21 0.58 9.52
C ALA A 281 16.54 0.04 10.10
N LEU A 282 17.46 0.93 10.55
CA LEU A 282 18.72 0.60 11.22
C LEU A 282 18.57 0.55 12.74
#